data_145d77136fa669e1dd054594f4d57f08
#
_entry.id   145d77136fa669e1dd054594f4d57f08
#
_cell.length_a   1.000
_cell.length_b   1.000
_cell.length_c   1.000
_cell.angle_alpha   90.00
_cell.angle_beta   90.00
_cell.angle_gamma   90.00
#
_symmetry.space_group_name_H-M   'P 1'
#
loop_
_entity.id
_entity.type
_entity.pdbx_description
1 polymer ?
#
loop_
_entity_poly.entity_id
_entity_poly.type
_entity_poly.pdbx_seq_one_letter_code
_entity_poly.pdbx_strand_id
1 'polypeptide(L)'
;MGRRREVLALAAGWVVTRGAGSAWATTGVGQVLSSTGLADVVRGNAVIALAAGDAVYAEDIVRTGPDSRLQIVCNDGLQIVVGAGTELALRSYLTSASDGRLEVLLGLLRGIARLIGGASPTPRTVEIDTRTAVASVRSTEWLIESTDKGTGVLAIQGEVTVLGLAGGRVVLEPGQGTDVAPGAAPRTPVTWGQARRLDAIARTTI
;
A
#
# COMPACT_ATOMS: atom_id res chain seq x y z
N MET A 1 -76.51 -18.56 12.13
CA MET A 1 -75.59 -19.53 11.43
C MET A 1 -74.65 -18.70 10.56
N GLY A 2 -73.51 -18.30 11.03
CA GLY A 2 -72.50 -17.50 10.29
C GLY A 2 -71.24 -18.29 10.13
N ARG A 3 -70.88 -18.57 8.89
CA ARG A 3 -69.61 -19.23 8.53
C ARG A 3 -68.48 -18.17 8.48
N ARG A 4 -67.54 -18.28 9.41
CA ARG A 4 -66.27 -17.53 9.36
C ARG A 4 -65.40 -18.15 8.25
N ARG A 5 -64.98 -17.33 7.30
CA ARG A 5 -63.96 -17.64 6.30
C ARG A 5 -62.59 -17.32 6.92
N GLU A 6 -61.79 -18.32 7.14
CA GLU A 6 -60.40 -18.17 7.50
C GLU A 6 -59.60 -17.83 6.23
N VAL A 7 -58.89 -16.72 6.26
CA VAL A 7 -57.96 -16.32 5.21
C VAL A 7 -56.59 -16.82 5.61
N LEU A 8 -56.09 -17.84 4.93
CA LEU A 8 -54.69 -18.28 5.05
C LEU A 8 -53.82 -17.24 4.36
N ALA A 9 -52.99 -16.54 5.15
CA ALA A 9 -51.91 -15.72 4.64
C ALA A 9 -50.69 -16.60 4.33
N LEU A 10 -50.40 -16.77 3.04
CA LEU A 10 -49.15 -17.38 2.56
C LEU A 10 -48.01 -16.39 2.75
N ALA A 11 -47.18 -16.62 3.77
CA ALA A 11 -45.92 -15.93 3.93
C ALA A 11 -44.92 -16.48 2.89
N ALA A 12 -44.66 -15.72 1.84
CA ALA A 12 -43.58 -16.00 0.90
C ALA A 12 -42.24 -15.75 1.60
N GLY A 13 -41.62 -16.82 2.06
CA GLY A 13 -40.23 -16.74 2.58
C GLY A 13 -39.25 -16.49 1.46
N TRP A 14 -38.59 -15.34 1.52
CA TRP A 14 -37.43 -15.05 0.67
C TRP A 14 -36.24 -15.92 1.13
N VAL A 15 -35.94 -16.97 0.38
CA VAL A 15 -34.69 -17.71 0.54
C VAL A 15 -33.58 -16.87 -0.07
N VAL A 16 -32.84 -16.17 0.73
CA VAL A 16 -31.57 -15.55 0.30
C VAL A 16 -30.55 -16.69 0.17
N THR A 17 -30.40 -17.21 -1.03
CA THR A 17 -29.25 -18.07 -1.37
C THR A 17 -28.00 -17.21 -1.35
N ARG A 18 -27.22 -17.31 -0.27
CA ARG A 18 -25.83 -16.86 -0.27
C ARG A 18 -25.10 -17.70 -1.32
N GLY A 19 -24.87 -17.13 -2.49
CA GLY A 19 -23.99 -17.70 -3.49
C GLY A 19 -22.63 -17.91 -2.83
N ALA A 20 -22.16 -19.14 -2.78
CA ALA A 20 -20.79 -19.47 -2.45
C ALA A 20 -19.92 -18.93 -3.59
N GLY A 21 -19.55 -17.65 -3.51
CA GLY A 21 -18.47 -17.09 -4.32
C GLY A 21 -17.22 -17.90 -3.99
N SER A 22 -16.53 -18.37 -5.01
CA SER A 22 -15.24 -19.04 -4.89
C SER A 22 -14.36 -18.19 -3.97
N ALA A 23 -14.10 -18.66 -2.77
CA ALA A 23 -13.16 -18.03 -1.85
C ALA A 23 -11.78 -18.25 -2.47
N TRP A 24 -11.32 -17.31 -3.28
CA TRP A 24 -9.91 -17.19 -3.59
C TRP A 24 -9.23 -17.01 -2.24
N ALA A 25 -8.33 -17.90 -1.90
CA ALA A 25 -7.55 -17.78 -0.67
C ALA A 25 -6.67 -16.53 -0.82
N THR A 26 -7.20 -15.39 -0.41
CA THR A 26 -6.49 -14.11 -0.47
C THR A 26 -5.42 -14.12 0.62
N THR A 27 -4.16 -14.01 0.22
CA THR A 27 -3.05 -13.99 1.18
C THR A 27 -3.13 -12.71 2.00
N GLY A 28 -3.35 -12.86 3.32
CA GLY A 28 -3.35 -11.73 4.25
C GLY A 28 -1.96 -11.09 4.29
N VAL A 29 -1.87 -9.81 4.01
CA VAL A 29 -0.64 -9.02 4.05
C VAL A 29 -0.39 -8.48 5.45
N GLY A 30 -1.44 -8.03 6.14
CA GLY A 30 -1.36 -7.41 7.45
C GLY A 30 -2.69 -6.81 7.87
N GLN A 31 -2.62 -5.84 8.76
CA GLN A 31 -3.79 -5.14 9.29
C GLN A 31 -3.54 -3.63 9.41
N VAL A 32 -4.61 -2.86 9.38
CA VAL A 32 -4.60 -1.43 9.68
C VAL A 32 -4.28 -1.22 11.16
N LEU A 33 -3.17 -0.55 11.44
CA LEU A 33 -2.79 -0.20 12.83
C LEU A 33 -3.53 1.06 13.30
N SER A 34 -3.58 2.07 12.44
CA SER A 34 -4.26 3.35 12.72
C SER A 34 -4.74 4.01 11.42
N SER A 35 -5.78 4.83 11.54
CA SER A 35 -6.35 5.59 10.43
C SER A 35 -6.80 6.96 10.92
N THR A 36 -6.53 7.99 10.13
CA THR A 36 -7.04 9.35 10.34
C THR A 36 -7.73 9.79 9.05
N GLY A 37 -8.94 10.33 9.18
CA GLY A 37 -9.75 10.73 8.02
C GLY A 37 -10.38 9.55 7.29
N LEU A 38 -10.50 9.62 5.97
CA LEU A 38 -11.15 8.63 5.12
C LEU A 38 -10.13 7.73 4.46
N ALA A 39 -10.30 6.43 4.63
CA ALA A 39 -9.53 5.41 3.92
C ALA A 39 -10.48 4.30 3.45
N ASP A 40 -10.19 3.75 2.30
CA ASP A 40 -10.89 2.59 1.75
C ASP A 40 -9.93 1.66 1.02
N VAL A 41 -10.42 0.48 0.69
CA VAL A 41 -9.75 -0.49 -0.16
C VAL A 41 -10.66 -0.89 -1.31
N VAL A 42 -10.08 -0.95 -2.50
CA VAL A 42 -10.69 -1.61 -3.66
C VAL A 42 -10.21 -3.06 -3.65
N ARG A 43 -11.14 -3.99 -3.44
CA ARG A 43 -10.89 -5.44 -3.43
C ARG A 43 -11.78 -6.09 -4.48
N GLY A 44 -11.18 -6.53 -5.59
CA GLY A 44 -11.95 -6.94 -6.77
C GLY A 44 -12.85 -5.79 -7.26
N ASN A 45 -14.16 -5.99 -7.23
CA ASN A 45 -15.14 -4.97 -7.63
C ASN A 45 -15.78 -4.23 -6.44
N ALA A 46 -15.34 -4.49 -5.22
CA ALA A 46 -15.91 -3.88 -4.02
C ALA A 46 -15.02 -2.73 -3.51
N VAL A 47 -15.67 -1.68 -3.01
CA VAL A 47 -15.04 -0.60 -2.25
C VAL A 47 -15.46 -0.78 -0.81
N ILE A 48 -14.49 -0.94 0.09
CA ILE A 48 -14.69 -1.25 1.50
C ILE A 48 -13.96 -0.19 2.33
N ALA A 49 -14.68 0.50 3.23
CA ALA A 49 -14.05 1.43 4.17
C ALA A 49 -13.07 0.69 5.07
N LEU A 50 -11.93 1.33 5.38
CA LEU A 50 -10.91 0.80 6.27
C LEU A 50 -10.88 1.55 7.59
N ALA A 51 -10.84 0.80 8.68
CA ALA A 51 -10.64 1.28 10.04
C ALA A 51 -9.51 0.51 10.73
N ALA A 52 -9.05 0.99 11.88
CA ALA A 52 -8.07 0.27 12.69
C ALA A 52 -8.57 -1.15 13.05
N GLY A 53 -7.72 -2.14 12.87
CA GLY A 53 -8.01 -3.56 13.05
C GLY A 53 -8.44 -4.30 11.78
N ASP A 54 -8.81 -3.61 10.71
CA ASP A 54 -9.22 -4.25 9.46
C ASP A 54 -8.03 -4.91 8.75
N ALA A 55 -8.26 -6.08 8.19
CA ALA A 55 -7.26 -6.83 7.44
C ALA A 55 -7.11 -6.31 6.00
N VAL A 56 -5.87 -6.27 5.53
CA VAL A 56 -5.51 -5.99 4.15
C VAL A 56 -4.87 -7.22 3.50
N TYR A 57 -5.10 -7.38 2.20
CA TYR A 57 -4.72 -8.57 1.46
C TYR A 57 -3.90 -8.23 0.22
N ALA A 58 -3.23 -9.24 -0.33
CA ALA A 58 -2.63 -9.11 -1.65
C ALA A 58 -3.73 -8.78 -2.69
N GLU A 59 -3.34 -7.99 -3.70
CA GLU A 59 -4.20 -7.44 -4.76
C GLU A 59 -5.18 -6.34 -4.31
N ASP A 60 -5.20 -5.96 -3.03
CA ASP A 60 -5.93 -4.78 -2.57
C ASP A 60 -5.30 -3.49 -3.11
N ILE A 61 -6.14 -2.52 -3.47
CA ILE A 61 -5.72 -1.14 -3.73
C ILE A 61 -6.22 -0.27 -2.57
N VAL A 62 -5.30 0.13 -1.72
CA VAL A 62 -5.56 1.01 -0.57
C VAL A 62 -5.60 2.45 -1.03
N ARG A 63 -6.62 3.20 -0.61
CA ARG A 63 -6.79 4.62 -0.94
C ARG A 63 -7.04 5.44 0.32
N THR A 64 -6.47 6.63 0.33
CA THR A 64 -6.70 7.64 1.37
C THR A 64 -7.30 8.90 0.77
N GLY A 65 -8.23 9.53 1.48
CA GLY A 65 -8.80 10.82 1.11
C GLY A 65 -7.84 11.99 1.30
N PRO A 66 -8.26 13.21 0.92
CA PRO A 66 -7.56 14.43 1.30
C PRO A 66 -7.40 14.52 2.83
N ASP A 67 -6.26 14.99 3.30
CA ASP A 67 -5.91 15.13 4.73
C ASP A 67 -6.01 13.83 5.55
N SER A 68 -6.06 12.69 4.87
CA SER A 68 -6.20 11.38 5.50
C SER A 68 -4.86 10.64 5.55
N ARG A 69 -4.71 9.74 6.50
CA ARG A 69 -3.53 8.87 6.64
C ARG A 69 -3.95 7.50 7.11
N LEU A 70 -3.21 6.50 6.70
CA LEU A 70 -3.41 5.12 7.09
C LEU A 70 -2.06 4.47 7.39
N GLN A 71 -1.98 3.75 8.50
CA GLN A 71 -0.82 2.93 8.82
C GLN A 71 -1.21 1.45 8.80
N ILE A 72 -0.47 0.68 8.03
CA ILE A 72 -0.60 -0.78 7.94
C ILE A 72 0.61 -1.40 8.62
N VAL A 73 0.39 -2.43 9.42
CA VAL A 73 1.44 -3.32 9.91
C VAL A 73 1.29 -4.66 9.21
N CYS A 74 2.33 -5.03 8.46
CA CYS A 74 2.37 -6.31 7.75
C CYS A 74 2.74 -7.45 8.69
N ASN A 75 2.43 -8.69 8.29
CA ASN A 75 2.64 -9.90 9.09
C ASN A 75 4.12 -10.16 9.42
N ASP A 76 5.05 -9.59 8.64
CA ASP A 76 6.52 -9.68 8.85
C ASP A 76 7.09 -8.49 9.62
N GLY A 77 6.23 -7.60 10.13
CA GLY A 77 6.61 -6.40 10.88
C GLY A 77 6.97 -5.19 10.01
N LEU A 78 6.86 -5.25 8.67
CA LEU A 78 6.95 -4.07 7.82
C LEU A 78 5.78 -3.14 8.14
N GLN A 79 6.08 -1.85 8.34
CA GLN A 79 5.04 -0.83 8.48
C GLN A 79 5.00 0.01 7.21
N ILE A 80 3.79 0.26 6.73
CA ILE A 80 3.52 1.09 5.56
C ILE A 80 2.62 2.24 6.01
N VAL A 81 3.13 3.46 5.96
CA VAL A 81 2.33 4.66 6.22
C VAL A 81 1.95 5.28 4.89
N VAL A 82 0.66 5.35 4.64
CA VAL A 82 0.05 5.88 3.43
C VAL A 82 -0.42 7.31 3.73
N GLY A 83 0.14 8.30 3.03
CA GLY A 83 -0.20 9.71 3.22
C GLY A 83 -1.49 10.13 2.51
N ALA A 84 -1.83 11.41 2.57
CA ALA A 84 -3.06 11.96 2.01
C ALA A 84 -3.14 11.81 0.48
N GLY A 85 -4.35 11.57 -0.04
CA GLY A 85 -4.63 11.49 -1.47
C GLY A 85 -3.87 10.39 -2.21
N THR A 86 -3.50 9.34 -1.50
CA THR A 86 -2.65 8.26 -2.01
C THR A 86 -3.47 7.08 -2.50
N GLU A 87 -2.95 6.41 -3.53
CA GLU A 87 -3.46 5.17 -4.08
C GLU A 87 -2.29 4.18 -4.21
N LEU A 88 -2.31 3.15 -3.35
CA LEU A 88 -1.26 2.15 -3.18
C LEU A 88 -1.81 0.74 -3.42
N ALA A 89 -1.29 0.06 -4.43
CA ALA A 89 -1.62 -1.34 -4.72
C ALA A 89 -0.69 -2.29 -3.95
N LEU A 90 -1.25 -3.24 -3.22
CA LEU A 90 -0.55 -4.33 -2.55
C LEU A 90 -0.47 -5.52 -3.51
N ARG A 91 0.42 -5.48 -4.52
CA ARG A 91 0.38 -6.41 -5.66
C ARG A 91 0.71 -7.84 -5.29
N SER A 92 1.74 -8.04 -4.45
CA SER A 92 2.20 -9.38 -4.07
C SER A 92 2.88 -9.35 -2.72
N TYR A 93 2.70 -10.44 -1.97
CA TYR A 93 3.32 -10.65 -0.67
C TYR A 93 3.60 -12.16 -0.53
N LEU A 94 4.73 -12.61 -1.10
CA LEU A 94 5.02 -14.02 -1.26
C LEU A 94 6.38 -14.37 -0.71
N THR A 95 6.47 -15.54 -0.07
CA THR A 95 7.77 -16.12 0.28
C THR A 95 8.30 -16.90 -0.92
N SER A 96 9.50 -16.53 -1.37
CA SER A 96 10.20 -17.20 -2.45
C SER A 96 10.49 -18.66 -2.08
N ALA A 97 10.12 -19.58 -2.95
CA ALA A 97 10.34 -21.01 -2.74
C ALA A 97 11.83 -21.40 -2.87
N SER A 98 12.66 -20.57 -3.52
CA SER A 98 14.06 -20.89 -3.81
C SER A 98 14.99 -20.58 -2.65
N ASP A 99 14.76 -19.50 -1.90
CA ASP A 99 15.67 -19.01 -0.85
C ASP A 99 14.96 -18.62 0.45
N GLY A 100 13.64 -18.84 0.54
CA GLY A 100 12.82 -18.50 1.70
C GLY A 100 12.68 -17.00 1.95
N ARG A 101 13.12 -16.14 1.01
CA ARG A 101 13.04 -14.69 1.13
C ARG A 101 11.60 -14.21 0.91
N LEU A 102 11.16 -13.25 1.70
CA LEU A 102 9.88 -12.57 1.47
C LEU A 102 10.04 -11.51 0.39
N GLU A 103 9.23 -11.60 -0.65
CA GLU A 103 9.13 -10.62 -1.73
C GLU A 103 7.83 -9.85 -1.60
N VAL A 104 7.95 -8.54 -1.44
CA VAL A 104 6.84 -7.60 -1.32
C VAL A 104 6.85 -6.69 -2.53
N LEU A 105 5.83 -6.79 -3.37
CA LEU A 105 5.65 -5.95 -4.55
C LEU A 105 4.48 -4.99 -4.33
N LEU A 106 4.76 -3.70 -4.40
CA LEU A 106 3.79 -2.62 -4.24
C LEU A 106 3.75 -1.77 -5.52
N GLY A 107 2.62 -1.10 -5.75
CA GLY A 107 2.48 -0.12 -6.82
C GLY A 107 1.98 1.21 -6.26
N LEU A 108 2.78 2.26 -6.29
CA LEU A 108 2.32 3.60 -5.92
C LEU A 108 1.81 4.33 -7.15
N LEU A 109 0.48 4.28 -7.36
CA LEU A 109 -0.17 4.90 -8.51
C LEU A 109 -0.12 6.42 -8.42
N ARG A 110 -0.33 6.95 -7.20
CA ARG A 110 -0.21 8.38 -6.88
C ARG A 110 -0.07 8.58 -5.38
N GLY A 111 0.41 9.74 -4.96
CA GLY A 111 0.50 10.16 -3.57
C GLY A 111 1.86 9.85 -2.94
N ILE A 112 1.88 9.51 -1.66
CA ILE A 112 3.10 9.36 -0.88
C ILE A 112 2.97 8.19 0.10
N ALA A 113 4.02 7.38 0.17
CA ALA A 113 4.12 6.28 1.13
C ALA A 113 5.49 6.30 1.82
N ARG A 114 5.50 5.96 3.12
CA ARG A 114 6.70 5.74 3.92
C ARG A 114 6.70 4.30 4.40
N LEU A 115 7.82 3.63 4.18
CA LEU A 115 8.00 2.26 4.60
C LEU A 115 9.04 2.22 5.71
N ILE A 116 8.70 1.55 6.80
CA ILE A 116 9.54 1.41 7.98
C ILE A 116 9.80 -0.08 8.15
N GLY A 117 11.05 -0.48 7.90
CA GLY A 117 11.48 -1.85 8.07
C GLY A 117 11.47 -2.24 9.54
N GLY A 118 10.58 -3.15 9.95
CA GLY A 118 10.63 -3.79 11.26
C GLY A 118 11.66 -4.91 11.31
N ALA A 119 11.95 -5.39 12.54
CA ALA A 119 12.70 -6.63 12.72
C ALA A 119 11.90 -7.78 12.10
N SER A 120 12.48 -8.43 11.10
CA SER A 120 11.87 -9.59 10.45
C SER A 120 12.77 -10.81 10.65
N PRO A 121 12.22 -11.96 11.04
CA PRO A 121 12.99 -13.19 11.11
C PRO A 121 13.37 -13.70 9.70
N THR A 122 12.68 -13.24 8.68
CA THR A 122 12.86 -13.65 7.28
C THR A 122 13.47 -12.50 6.49
N PRO A 123 14.57 -12.71 5.74
CA PRO A 123 15.08 -11.71 4.81
C PRO A 123 14.00 -11.30 3.83
N ARG A 124 13.85 -9.99 3.61
CA ARG A 124 12.84 -9.49 2.66
C ARG A 124 13.46 -8.57 1.62
N THR A 125 12.80 -8.51 0.49
CA THR A 125 12.98 -7.47 -0.53
C THR A 125 11.65 -6.76 -0.70
N VAL A 126 11.65 -5.45 -0.62
CA VAL A 126 10.48 -4.62 -0.89
C VAL A 126 10.75 -3.83 -2.16
N GLU A 127 9.84 -3.94 -3.11
CA GLU A 127 9.88 -3.20 -4.36
C GLU A 127 8.60 -2.40 -4.52
N ILE A 128 8.75 -1.12 -4.88
CA ILE A 128 7.63 -0.26 -5.26
C ILE A 128 7.86 0.25 -6.66
N ASP A 129 6.92 -0.03 -7.54
CA ASP A 129 6.85 0.61 -8.84
C ASP A 129 5.93 1.83 -8.84
N THR A 130 6.28 2.78 -9.68
CA THR A 130 5.53 3.99 -9.96
C THR A 130 5.43 4.17 -11.47
N ARG A 131 4.85 5.28 -11.92
CA ARG A 131 4.79 5.59 -13.37
C ARG A 131 6.13 5.91 -14.00
N THR A 132 7.19 6.22 -13.24
CA THR A 132 8.48 6.67 -13.77
C THR A 132 9.68 5.90 -13.24
N ALA A 133 9.54 5.16 -12.15
CA ALA A 133 10.65 4.46 -11.50
C ALA A 133 10.20 3.21 -10.76
N VAL A 134 11.17 2.34 -10.51
CA VAL A 134 11.09 1.24 -9.57
C VAL A 134 12.11 1.49 -8.46
N ALA A 135 11.68 1.47 -7.21
CA ALA A 135 12.56 1.59 -6.06
C ALA A 135 12.55 0.29 -5.25
N SER A 136 13.73 -0.21 -4.88
CA SER A 136 13.87 -1.47 -4.16
C SER A 136 14.82 -1.37 -2.97
N VAL A 137 14.47 -2.10 -1.89
CA VAL A 137 15.22 -2.12 -0.62
C VAL A 137 15.24 -3.51 0.01
N ARG A 138 16.16 -3.74 0.93
CA ARG A 138 16.21 -4.99 1.70
C ARG A 138 15.78 -4.85 3.16
N SER A 139 16.11 -3.78 3.84
CA SER A 139 15.70 -3.52 5.24
C SER A 139 16.02 -2.08 5.58
N THR A 140 15.06 -1.17 5.38
CA THR A 140 15.33 0.27 5.45
C THR A 140 14.10 1.02 5.89
N GLU A 141 14.32 2.28 6.26
CA GLU A 141 13.28 3.27 6.34
C GLU A 141 13.43 4.25 5.18
N TRP A 142 12.40 4.40 4.39
CA TRP A 142 12.41 5.22 3.19
C TRP A 142 11.04 5.73 2.82
N LEU A 143 11.01 6.68 1.93
CA LEU A 143 9.81 7.35 1.48
C LEU A 143 9.82 7.45 -0.05
N ILE A 144 8.65 7.27 -0.65
CA ILE A 144 8.44 7.40 -2.08
C ILE A 144 7.18 8.23 -2.33
N GLU A 145 7.28 9.15 -3.27
CA GLU A 145 6.19 10.00 -3.73
C GLU A 145 6.01 9.86 -5.25
N SER A 146 4.77 9.69 -5.71
CA SER A 146 4.40 9.62 -7.12
C SER A 146 3.40 10.73 -7.45
N THR A 147 3.77 11.60 -8.37
CA THR A 147 2.95 12.73 -8.84
C THR A 147 2.97 12.80 -10.36
N ASP A 148 2.22 13.72 -10.96
CA ASP A 148 2.27 13.96 -12.41
C ASP A 148 3.64 14.48 -12.88
N LYS A 149 4.44 15.05 -11.97
CA LYS A 149 5.80 15.54 -12.26
C LYS A 149 6.86 14.45 -12.23
N GLY A 150 6.51 13.25 -11.73
CA GLY A 150 7.41 12.10 -11.62
C GLY A 150 7.44 11.51 -10.22
N THR A 151 8.52 10.80 -9.94
CA THR A 151 8.74 10.07 -8.69
C THR A 151 9.87 10.72 -7.89
N GLY A 152 9.60 11.01 -6.62
CA GLY A 152 10.61 11.38 -5.63
C GLY A 152 10.88 10.22 -4.68
N VAL A 153 12.14 9.92 -4.38
CA VAL A 153 12.54 8.87 -3.43
C VAL A 153 13.53 9.44 -2.43
N LEU A 154 13.35 9.14 -1.16
CA LEU A 154 14.24 9.53 -0.05
C LEU A 154 14.62 8.30 0.76
N ALA A 155 15.91 8.03 0.92
CA ALA A 155 16.43 7.09 1.89
C ALA A 155 16.52 7.78 3.26
N ILE A 156 15.83 7.25 4.29
CA ILE A 156 15.89 7.78 5.65
C ILE A 156 16.93 6.98 6.44
N GLN A 157 16.87 5.65 6.34
CA GLN A 157 17.86 4.72 6.88
C GLN A 157 18.17 3.64 5.87
N GLY A 158 19.41 3.15 5.81
CA GLY A 158 19.86 2.12 4.87
C GLY A 158 19.92 2.63 3.43
N GLU A 159 20.06 1.72 2.48
CA GLU A 159 20.26 2.02 1.07
C GLU A 159 18.99 1.74 0.28
N VAL A 160 18.67 2.61 -0.70
CA VAL A 160 17.57 2.45 -1.63
C VAL A 160 18.12 2.45 -3.05
N THR A 161 17.88 1.39 -3.81
CA THR A 161 18.15 1.35 -5.24
C THR A 161 16.97 1.92 -6.02
N VAL A 162 17.20 2.86 -6.93
CA VAL A 162 16.18 3.46 -7.80
C VAL A 162 16.56 3.23 -9.26
N LEU A 163 15.64 2.62 -10.01
CA LEU A 163 15.74 2.37 -11.45
C LEU A 163 14.72 3.26 -12.16
N GLY A 164 15.13 4.06 -13.13
CA GLY A 164 14.21 4.79 -13.99
C GLY A 164 13.62 3.89 -15.08
N LEU A 165 12.33 4.01 -15.38
CA LEU A 165 11.71 3.24 -16.47
C LEU A 165 12.27 3.62 -17.85
N ALA A 166 12.82 4.83 -18.00
CA ALA A 166 13.52 5.28 -19.20
C ALA A 166 15.03 4.90 -19.18
N GLY A 167 15.44 4.06 -18.20
CA GLY A 167 16.83 3.67 -18.00
C GLY A 167 17.51 4.43 -16.86
N GLY A 168 18.75 4.06 -16.58
CA GLY A 168 19.52 4.62 -15.47
C GLY A 168 19.22 3.97 -14.12
N ARG A 169 20.25 3.96 -13.27
CA ARG A 169 20.20 3.42 -11.91
C ARG A 169 20.99 4.31 -10.97
N VAL A 170 20.46 4.54 -9.79
CA VAL A 170 21.18 5.18 -8.68
C VAL A 170 20.96 4.39 -7.39
N VAL A 171 21.89 4.54 -6.45
CA VAL A 171 21.76 4.05 -5.08
C VAL A 171 21.75 5.27 -4.16
N LEU A 172 20.79 5.33 -3.27
CA LEU A 172 20.63 6.41 -2.29
C LEU A 172 21.19 5.92 -0.95
N GLU A 173 22.05 6.72 -0.36
CA GLU A 173 22.50 6.57 1.02
C GLU A 173 21.57 7.31 2.00
N PRO A 174 21.64 7.05 3.31
CA PRO A 174 20.83 7.75 4.31
C PRO A 174 20.88 9.26 4.17
N GLY A 175 19.72 9.90 4.11
CA GLY A 175 19.54 11.34 3.91
C GLY A 175 19.56 11.80 2.45
N GLN A 176 19.94 10.93 1.53
CA GLN A 176 19.92 11.23 0.09
C GLN A 176 18.56 10.91 -0.53
N GLY A 177 18.25 11.66 -1.56
CA GLY A 177 17.09 11.39 -2.41
C GLY A 177 17.37 11.70 -3.88
N THR A 178 16.48 11.25 -4.73
CA THR A 178 16.48 11.48 -6.18
C THR A 178 15.08 11.79 -6.67
N ASP A 179 15.01 12.45 -7.82
CA ASP A 179 13.77 12.66 -8.57
C ASP A 179 13.90 12.02 -9.96
N VAL A 180 12.82 11.35 -10.40
CA VAL A 180 12.73 10.70 -11.71
C VAL A 180 11.56 11.30 -12.47
N ALA A 181 11.84 12.20 -13.40
CA ALA A 181 10.81 12.80 -14.25
C ALA A 181 10.29 11.80 -15.31
N PRO A 182 9.08 12.00 -15.87
CA PRO A 182 8.59 11.19 -16.97
C PRO A 182 9.59 11.15 -18.15
N GLY A 183 9.90 9.94 -18.62
CA GLY A 183 10.80 9.73 -19.75
C GLY A 183 12.29 10.02 -19.47
N ALA A 184 12.68 10.24 -18.21
CA ALA A 184 14.06 10.53 -17.81
C ALA A 184 14.67 9.44 -16.92
N ALA A 185 16.01 9.41 -16.89
CA ALA A 185 16.76 8.65 -15.90
C ALA A 185 16.66 9.32 -14.51
N PRO A 186 16.90 8.56 -13.42
CA PRO A 186 17.01 9.15 -12.08
C PRO A 186 18.09 10.24 -12.05
N ARG A 187 17.82 11.36 -11.37
CA ARG A 187 18.82 12.39 -11.15
C ARG A 187 19.91 11.89 -10.21
N THR A 188 21.08 12.49 -10.28
CA THR A 188 22.16 12.23 -9.32
C THR A 188 21.64 12.39 -7.89
N PRO A 189 21.93 11.43 -6.98
CA PRO A 189 21.53 11.54 -5.58
C PRO A 189 22.05 12.81 -4.93
N VAL A 190 21.17 13.46 -4.16
CA VAL A 190 21.52 14.66 -3.39
C VAL A 190 20.93 14.58 -1.99
N THR A 191 21.56 15.17 -1.01
CA THR A 191 20.95 15.34 0.31
C THR A 191 19.75 16.28 0.18
N TRP A 192 18.54 15.79 0.51
CA TRP A 192 17.35 16.63 0.50
C TRP A 192 17.46 17.73 1.54
N GLY A 193 17.16 18.97 1.14
CA GLY A 193 17.07 20.10 2.07
C GLY A 193 16.10 19.80 3.22
N GLN A 194 16.39 20.36 4.39
CA GLN A 194 15.66 20.10 5.62
C GLN A 194 14.14 20.33 5.47
N ALA A 195 13.72 21.40 4.81
CA ALA A 195 12.30 21.72 4.61
C ALA A 195 11.57 20.63 3.82
N ARG A 196 12.12 20.17 2.69
CA ARG A 196 11.52 19.10 1.87
C ARG A 196 11.43 17.79 2.65
N ARG A 197 12.50 17.45 3.38
CA ARG A 197 12.55 16.23 4.18
C ARG A 197 11.53 16.24 5.29
N LEU A 198 11.43 17.33 6.05
CA LEU A 198 10.46 17.47 7.13
C LEU A 198 9.02 17.44 6.63
N ASP A 199 8.73 18.12 5.50
CA ASP A 199 7.42 18.07 4.86
C ASP A 199 7.02 16.64 4.50
N ALA A 200 7.89 15.93 3.79
CA ALA A 200 7.63 14.54 3.36
C ALA A 200 7.40 13.60 4.55
N ILE A 201 8.17 13.74 5.63
CA ILE A 201 8.00 12.96 6.85
C ILE A 201 6.68 13.33 7.54
N ALA A 202 6.35 14.61 7.68
CA ALA A 202 5.12 15.07 8.33
C ALA A 202 3.86 14.56 7.60
N ARG A 203 3.89 14.51 6.27
CA ARG A 203 2.79 13.97 5.43
C ARG A 203 2.60 12.46 5.61
N THR A 204 3.56 11.75 6.18
CA THR A 204 3.53 10.31 6.48
C THR A 204 3.73 10.02 7.97
N THR A 205 3.33 10.93 8.84
CA THR A 205 3.29 10.72 10.30
C THR A 205 1.83 10.72 10.76
N ILE A 206 1.42 9.70 11.54
CA ILE A 206 0.10 9.56 12.14
C ILE A 206 0.18 9.95 13.62
#